data_fe03aa26f853a8cd64174c843b9bb67f
#
_entry.id   fe03aa26f853a8cd64174c843b9bb67f
#
_cell.length_a   1.000
_cell.length_b   1.000
_cell.length_c   1.000
_cell.angle_alpha   90.00
_cell.angle_beta   90.00
_cell.angle_gamma   90.00
#
_symmetry.space_group_name_H-M   'P 1'
#
loop_
_entity.id
_entity.type
_entity.pdbx_description
1 polymer ?
#
loop_
_entity_poly.entity_id
_entity_poly.type
_entity_poly.pdbx_seq_one_letter_code
_entity_poly.pdbx_strand_id
1 'polypeptide(L)'
;MSSAGDPDIGASTPSLARLSAVPAPGEQQHLALRPAPQDQGKTHSGNGAARPLSDPPAGAEVLRYRADLARVRSFAAARAARAGLPPHRVGDLVIAVGELAANTLAHTNEPGQLTLWATGSEVICQVHDIGEITDPLAGKLRPDPGDPGGGCGLWVVHQLCDLVEIRTGPAGTTTRVHLQLRAPLAAVTGSLPHPGLA
;
A
#
# COMPACT_ATOMS: atom_id res chain seq x y z
N MET A 1 30.24 44.87 57.81
CA MET A 1 29.01 44.73 58.60
C MET A 1 27.86 44.58 57.65
N SER A 2 27.04 43.56 57.86
CA SER A 2 25.73 43.21 57.22
C SER A 2 25.80 42.82 55.75
N SER A 3 25.76 41.57 55.39
CA SER A 3 24.70 40.54 55.54
C SER A 3 23.35 40.95 54.99
N ALA A 4 22.98 40.41 53.88
CA ALA A 4 21.64 40.14 53.35
C ALA A 4 21.81 39.30 52.08
N GLY A 5 21.54 38.04 52.06
CA GLY A 5 20.18 37.54 52.04
C GLY A 5 19.86 37.18 50.59
N ASP A 6 20.20 35.95 50.20
CA ASP A 6 19.89 35.30 48.91
C ASP A 6 18.43 34.78 49.00
N PRO A 7 17.55 35.03 48.04
CA PRO A 7 16.33 34.26 47.90
C PRO A 7 16.52 33.16 46.87
N ASP A 8 16.51 31.96 47.36
CA ASP A 8 16.26 30.68 46.72
C ASP A 8 15.01 30.72 45.82
N ILE A 9 15.21 30.66 44.51
CA ILE A 9 14.15 30.37 43.54
C ILE A 9 14.31 28.95 43.06
N GLY A 10 13.60 28.07 43.78
CA GLY A 10 13.42 26.68 43.40
C GLY A 10 12.78 26.56 42.00
N ALA A 11 13.58 26.31 41.01
CA ALA A 11 13.11 25.88 39.69
C ALA A 11 12.75 24.39 39.76
N SER A 12 11.47 24.13 39.90
CA SER A 12 10.90 22.78 39.70
C SER A 12 11.08 22.34 38.26
N THR A 13 12.03 21.47 38.04
CA THR A 13 12.12 20.70 36.79
C THR A 13 10.99 19.68 36.72
N PRO A 14 10.17 19.67 35.62
CA PRO A 14 9.22 18.59 35.41
C PRO A 14 9.97 17.30 35.08
N SER A 15 9.73 16.29 35.88
CA SER A 15 10.22 14.93 35.74
C SER A 15 9.83 14.32 34.37
N LEU A 16 10.83 14.10 33.51
CA LEU A 16 10.74 13.29 32.30
C LEU A 16 10.74 11.79 32.65
N ALA A 17 9.73 11.34 33.35
CA ALA A 17 9.55 9.94 33.66
C ALA A 17 8.10 9.50 33.34
N ARG A 18 7.78 9.35 32.06
CA ARG A 18 6.69 8.49 31.54
C ARG A 18 6.76 8.38 30.01
N LEU A 19 7.77 7.74 29.51
CA LEU A 19 7.78 7.16 28.16
C LEU A 19 8.59 5.87 28.21
N SER A 20 8.02 4.85 28.86
CA SER A 20 8.52 3.48 28.76
C SER A 20 7.35 2.55 29.07
N ALA A 21 6.55 2.29 28.06
CA ALA A 21 5.77 1.07 27.96
C ALA A 21 5.97 0.58 26.51
N VAL A 22 7.09 -0.08 26.30
CA VAL A 22 7.22 -1.02 25.18
C VAL A 22 6.32 -2.19 25.56
N PRO A 23 5.26 -2.50 24.78
CA PRO A 23 4.45 -3.69 25.06
C PRO A 23 5.31 -4.93 24.92
N ALA A 24 5.15 -5.87 25.84
CA ALA A 24 5.84 -7.15 25.88
C ALA A 24 5.60 -7.94 24.57
N PRO A 25 6.59 -8.75 24.10
CA PRO A 25 6.42 -9.59 22.93
C PRO A 25 5.48 -10.76 23.24
N GLY A 26 4.20 -10.64 22.88
CA GLY A 26 3.22 -11.68 23.17
C GLY A 26 1.82 -11.47 22.62
N GLU A 27 1.42 -10.25 22.26
CA GLU A 27 0.14 -10.00 21.59
C GLU A 27 0.35 -9.69 20.11
N GLN A 28 0.78 -10.69 19.38
CA GLN A 28 0.54 -10.72 17.94
C GLN A 28 -0.95 -10.97 17.75
N GLN A 29 -1.72 -9.87 17.70
CA GLN A 29 -3.03 -9.93 17.09
C GLN A 29 -2.84 -10.49 15.69
N HIS A 30 -3.26 -11.72 15.48
CA HIS A 30 -3.39 -12.32 14.18
C HIS A 30 -4.25 -11.37 13.34
N LEU A 31 -3.58 -10.56 12.52
CA LEU A 31 -4.21 -9.88 11.40
C LEU A 31 -4.68 -11.03 10.50
N ALA A 32 -5.95 -11.41 10.62
CA ALA A 32 -6.54 -12.41 9.77
C ALA A 32 -6.42 -11.88 8.33
N LEU A 33 -5.45 -12.39 7.59
CA LEU A 33 -5.32 -12.18 6.16
C LEU A 33 -6.66 -12.56 5.55
N ARG A 34 -7.35 -11.56 4.99
CA ARG A 34 -8.57 -11.83 4.22
C ARG A 34 -8.20 -12.84 3.13
N PRO A 35 -9.02 -13.89 2.90
CA PRO A 35 -8.78 -14.77 1.77
C PRO A 35 -8.72 -13.91 0.52
N ALA A 36 -7.70 -14.14 -0.30
CA ALA A 36 -7.55 -13.47 -1.58
C ALA A 36 -8.88 -13.57 -2.33
N PRO A 37 -9.35 -12.51 -3.00
CA PRO A 37 -10.49 -12.60 -3.88
C PRO A 37 -10.19 -13.74 -4.87
N GLN A 38 -11.02 -14.78 -4.83
CA GLN A 38 -10.89 -15.91 -5.74
C GLN A 38 -11.04 -15.34 -7.15
N ASP A 39 -9.98 -15.49 -7.93
CA ASP A 39 -9.90 -15.09 -9.32
C ASP A 39 -11.03 -15.75 -10.11
N GLN A 40 -12.16 -15.07 -10.23
CA GLN A 40 -13.21 -15.49 -11.14
C GLN A 40 -12.83 -15.03 -12.55
N GLY A 41 -11.94 -15.79 -13.16
CA GLY A 41 -11.93 -15.99 -14.59
C GLY A 41 -11.79 -14.77 -15.48
N LYS A 42 -10.64 -14.06 -15.45
CA LYS A 42 -10.14 -13.35 -16.62
C LYS A 42 -8.66 -13.65 -16.83
N THR A 43 -8.36 -14.91 -17.08
CA THR A 43 -7.09 -15.30 -17.67
C THR A 43 -7.05 -14.79 -19.10
N HIS A 44 -6.41 -13.66 -19.32
CA HIS A 44 -5.89 -13.34 -20.63
C HIS A 44 -4.52 -14.03 -20.76
N SER A 45 -4.57 -15.36 -21.00
CA SER A 45 -3.43 -16.09 -21.55
C SER A 45 -3.42 -15.83 -23.04
N GLY A 46 -2.62 -14.88 -23.45
CA GLY A 46 -2.34 -14.59 -24.86
C GLY A 46 -0.87 -14.22 -24.97
N ASN A 47 -0.14 -14.98 -25.77
CA ASN A 47 1.26 -14.77 -26.13
C ASN A 47 1.37 -13.59 -27.13
N GLY A 48 0.75 -12.45 -26.79
CA GLY A 48 0.82 -11.18 -27.48
C GLY A 48 1.45 -10.14 -26.55
N ALA A 49 2.26 -9.25 -27.09
CA ALA A 49 2.82 -8.13 -26.35
C ALA A 49 1.73 -7.48 -25.50
N ALA A 50 1.93 -7.44 -24.18
CA ALA A 50 0.92 -6.94 -23.26
C ALA A 50 0.54 -5.51 -23.65
N ARG A 51 -0.76 -5.27 -23.86
CA ARG A 51 -1.25 -3.96 -24.28
C ARG A 51 -0.75 -2.88 -23.31
N PRO A 52 -0.24 -1.73 -23.80
CA PRO A 52 0.18 -0.64 -22.94
C PRO A 52 -0.96 -0.19 -22.00
N LEU A 53 -0.58 0.25 -20.79
CA LEU A 53 -1.54 0.89 -19.89
C LEU A 53 -2.01 2.21 -20.51
N SER A 54 -3.26 2.55 -20.31
CA SER A 54 -3.77 3.89 -20.68
C SER A 54 -3.02 4.97 -19.90
N ASP A 55 -2.86 6.15 -20.49
CA ASP A 55 -2.26 7.28 -19.79
C ASP A 55 -3.11 7.72 -18.59
N PRO A 56 -2.49 8.20 -17.51
CA PRO A 56 -3.21 8.84 -16.42
C PRO A 56 -3.99 10.06 -16.94
N PRO A 57 -5.18 10.36 -16.38
CA PRO A 57 -5.97 11.52 -16.80
C PRO A 57 -5.24 12.84 -16.46
N ALA A 58 -5.60 13.94 -17.13
CA ALA A 58 -4.99 15.25 -16.93
C ALA A 58 -5.05 15.77 -15.48
N GLY A 59 -6.01 15.30 -14.68
CA GLY A 59 -6.14 15.63 -13.25
C GLY A 59 -5.37 14.71 -12.28
N ALA A 60 -4.59 13.77 -12.80
CA ALA A 60 -3.79 12.88 -11.94
C ALA A 60 -2.70 13.67 -11.20
N GLU A 61 -2.55 13.39 -9.92
CA GLU A 61 -1.54 14.02 -9.08
C GLU A 61 -0.24 13.23 -9.10
N VAL A 62 0.89 13.93 -9.26
CA VAL A 62 2.20 13.30 -9.44
C VAL A 62 3.14 13.69 -8.30
N LEU A 63 3.89 12.71 -7.78
CA LEU A 63 4.99 12.89 -6.85
C LEU A 63 6.23 12.17 -7.39
N ARG A 64 7.32 12.91 -7.59
CA ARG A 64 8.64 12.30 -7.81
C ARG A 64 9.35 12.12 -6.47
N TYR A 65 10.00 10.97 -6.29
CA TYR A 65 10.69 10.63 -5.05
C TYR A 65 12.02 9.94 -5.34
N ARG A 66 13.02 10.13 -4.44
CA ARG A 66 14.34 9.49 -4.55
C ARG A 66 14.72 8.72 -3.27
N ALA A 67 14.23 9.12 -2.11
CA ALA A 67 14.60 8.51 -0.83
C ALA A 67 13.52 8.59 0.25
N ASP A 68 12.59 9.53 0.17
CA ASP A 68 11.63 9.82 1.23
C ASP A 68 10.35 8.98 1.12
N LEU A 69 10.42 7.74 1.63
CA LEU A 69 9.26 6.84 1.67
C LEU A 69 8.14 7.35 2.59
N ALA A 70 8.46 8.12 3.63
CA ALA A 70 7.45 8.71 4.51
C ALA A 70 6.59 9.72 3.74
N ARG A 71 7.23 10.55 2.91
CA ARG A 71 6.54 11.48 2.02
C ARG A 71 5.67 10.78 0.99
N VAL A 72 6.16 9.66 0.41
CA VAL A 72 5.40 8.85 -0.55
C VAL A 72 4.13 8.30 0.11
N ARG A 73 4.24 7.70 1.29
CA ARG A 73 3.11 7.16 2.06
C ARG A 73 2.11 8.24 2.45
N SER A 74 2.58 9.37 2.95
CA SER A 74 1.73 10.52 3.33
C SER A 74 0.99 11.11 2.14
N PHE A 75 1.66 11.21 0.99
CA PHE A 75 1.05 11.64 -0.27
C PHE A 75 -0.09 10.72 -0.68
N ALA A 76 0.14 9.41 -0.71
CA ALA A 76 -0.87 8.42 -1.07
C ALA A 76 -2.06 8.45 -0.10
N ALA A 77 -1.79 8.45 1.22
CA ALA A 77 -2.83 8.48 2.25
C ALA A 77 -3.76 9.69 2.13
N ALA A 78 -3.19 10.89 2.02
CA ALA A 78 -3.96 12.13 1.95
C ALA A 78 -4.89 12.17 0.72
N ARG A 79 -4.41 11.68 -0.43
CA ARG A 79 -5.19 11.71 -1.68
C ARG A 79 -6.26 10.63 -1.70
N ALA A 80 -5.93 9.43 -1.25
CA ALA A 80 -6.88 8.33 -1.15
C ALA A 80 -8.04 8.66 -0.19
N ALA A 81 -7.72 9.23 0.97
CA ALA A 81 -8.73 9.69 1.93
C ALA A 81 -9.64 10.79 1.33
N ARG A 82 -9.04 11.77 0.62
CA ARG A 82 -9.79 12.83 -0.06
C ARG A 82 -10.69 12.28 -1.19
N ALA A 83 -10.27 11.21 -1.85
CA ALA A 83 -11.07 10.51 -2.85
C ALA A 83 -12.20 9.67 -2.25
N GLY A 84 -12.28 9.53 -0.92
CA GLY A 84 -13.33 8.78 -0.24
C GLY A 84 -13.01 7.30 -0.03
N LEU A 85 -11.74 6.89 -0.16
CA LEU A 85 -11.35 5.52 0.16
C LEU A 85 -11.53 5.26 1.67
N PRO A 86 -12.18 4.14 2.08
CA PRO A 86 -12.38 3.83 3.49
C PRO A 86 -11.03 3.75 4.26
N PRO A 87 -10.96 4.13 5.54
CA PRO A 87 -9.71 4.23 6.30
C PRO A 87 -8.85 2.96 6.27
N HIS A 88 -9.45 1.76 6.38
CA HIS A 88 -8.72 0.50 6.28
C HIS A 88 -8.11 0.28 4.89
N ARG A 89 -8.82 0.69 3.82
CA ARG A 89 -8.32 0.61 2.44
C ARG A 89 -7.25 1.67 2.15
N VAL A 90 -7.31 2.83 2.83
CA VAL A 90 -6.20 3.79 2.81
C VAL A 90 -4.94 3.15 3.40
N GLY A 91 -5.07 2.39 4.49
CA GLY A 91 -3.97 1.62 5.07
C GLY A 91 -3.38 0.62 4.09
N ASP A 92 -4.23 -0.15 3.40
CA ASP A 92 -3.83 -1.10 2.35
C ASP A 92 -3.03 -0.41 1.23
N LEU A 93 -3.53 0.72 0.73
CA LEU A 93 -2.83 1.50 -0.31
C LEU A 93 -1.47 2.01 0.17
N VAL A 94 -1.40 2.52 1.41
CA VAL A 94 -0.15 3.05 1.99
C VAL A 94 0.92 1.96 2.08
N ILE A 95 0.54 0.74 2.48
CA ILE A 95 1.46 -0.40 2.51
C ILE A 95 1.89 -0.75 1.09
N ALA A 96 0.93 -0.94 0.17
CA ALA A 96 1.22 -1.32 -1.21
C ALA A 96 2.16 -0.31 -1.90
N VAL A 97 1.87 0.98 -1.79
CA VAL A 97 2.72 2.05 -2.35
C VAL A 97 4.08 2.12 -1.66
N GLY A 98 4.12 1.86 -0.36
CA GLY A 98 5.38 1.76 0.40
C GLY A 98 6.29 0.66 -0.13
N GLU A 99 5.74 -0.53 -0.41
CA GLU A 99 6.47 -1.65 -0.99
C GLU A 99 6.97 -1.36 -2.41
N LEU A 100 6.09 -0.81 -3.27
CA LEU A 100 6.47 -0.43 -4.64
C LEU A 100 7.58 0.61 -4.65
N ALA A 101 7.47 1.65 -3.81
CA ALA A 101 8.50 2.68 -3.73
C ALA A 101 9.81 2.16 -3.12
N ALA A 102 9.75 1.24 -2.15
CA ALA A 102 10.93 0.59 -1.61
C ALA A 102 11.64 -0.27 -2.66
N ASN A 103 10.89 -0.99 -3.51
CA ASN A 103 11.45 -1.74 -4.62
C ASN A 103 12.17 -0.83 -5.62
N THR A 104 11.59 0.31 -5.99
CA THR A 104 12.27 1.32 -6.82
C THR A 104 13.63 1.69 -6.23
N LEU A 105 13.68 2.03 -4.92
CA LEU A 105 14.91 2.46 -4.27
C LEU A 105 15.94 1.32 -4.10
N ALA A 106 15.48 0.08 -3.96
CA ALA A 106 16.35 -1.08 -3.82
C ALA A 106 16.97 -1.52 -5.14
N HIS A 107 16.25 -1.35 -6.25
CA HIS A 107 16.63 -1.91 -7.55
C HIS A 107 17.05 -0.87 -8.58
N THR A 108 16.84 0.43 -8.30
CA THR A 108 17.27 1.51 -9.19
C THR A 108 18.01 2.59 -8.41
N ASN A 109 18.93 3.30 -9.06
CA ASN A 109 19.59 4.48 -8.49
C ASN A 109 18.89 5.79 -8.92
N GLU A 110 17.77 5.67 -9.62
CA GLU A 110 17.05 6.80 -10.21
C GLU A 110 15.76 7.12 -9.42
N PRO A 111 15.24 8.34 -9.56
CA PRO A 111 13.98 8.71 -8.92
C PRO A 111 12.81 7.88 -9.45
N GLY A 112 11.95 7.42 -8.55
CA GLY A 112 10.65 6.90 -8.91
C GLY A 112 9.60 8.01 -9.08
N GLN A 113 8.54 7.69 -9.80
CA GLN A 113 7.38 8.54 -9.96
C GLN A 113 6.12 7.83 -9.50
N LEU A 114 5.43 8.44 -8.54
CA LEU A 114 4.12 8.03 -8.08
C LEU A 114 3.07 8.94 -8.74
N THR A 115 2.07 8.33 -9.37
CA THR A 115 0.93 9.05 -9.95
C THR A 115 -0.35 8.48 -9.35
N LEU A 116 -1.27 9.34 -8.87
CA LEU A 116 -2.51 8.94 -8.24
C LEU A 116 -3.69 9.74 -8.78
N TRP A 117 -4.79 9.03 -9.04
CA TRP A 117 -6.07 9.61 -9.42
C TRP A 117 -7.21 8.75 -8.92
N ALA A 118 -8.42 9.28 -8.97
CA ALA A 118 -9.63 8.55 -8.65
C ALA A 118 -10.62 8.63 -9.82
N THR A 119 -11.41 7.57 -9.93
CA THR A 119 -12.61 7.52 -10.78
C THR A 119 -13.85 7.55 -9.90
N GLY A 120 -15.05 7.40 -10.49
CA GLY A 120 -16.28 7.28 -9.69
C GLY A 120 -16.36 6.01 -8.84
N SER A 121 -15.53 5.00 -9.09
CA SER A 121 -15.59 3.68 -8.45
C SER A 121 -14.32 3.23 -7.74
N GLU A 122 -13.16 3.81 -8.07
CA GLU A 122 -11.88 3.33 -7.56
C GLU A 122 -10.84 4.45 -7.43
N VAL A 123 -9.86 4.22 -6.55
CA VAL A 123 -8.60 4.95 -6.48
C VAL A 123 -7.56 4.13 -7.23
N ILE A 124 -6.83 4.78 -8.13
CA ILE A 124 -5.78 4.18 -8.94
C ILE A 124 -4.47 4.85 -8.60
N CYS A 125 -3.47 4.03 -8.36
CA CYS A 125 -2.12 4.49 -8.07
C CYS A 125 -1.12 3.78 -8.98
N GLN A 126 -0.20 4.56 -9.57
CA GLN A 126 0.80 4.06 -10.47
C GLN A 126 2.19 4.46 -9.99
N VAL A 127 3.08 3.48 -9.88
CA VAL A 127 4.51 3.69 -9.65
C VAL A 127 5.25 3.39 -10.95
N HIS A 128 6.11 4.30 -11.36
CA HIS A 128 6.98 4.15 -12.51
C HIS A 128 8.43 4.36 -12.11
N ASP A 129 9.30 3.46 -12.56
CA ASP A 129 10.75 3.56 -12.42
C ASP A 129 11.48 2.94 -13.63
N ILE A 130 12.80 3.11 -13.70
CA ILE A 130 13.63 2.57 -14.79
C ILE A 130 14.00 1.10 -14.62
N GLY A 131 13.59 0.46 -13.52
CA GLY A 131 13.86 -0.95 -13.26
C GLY A 131 13.12 -1.87 -14.24
N GLU A 132 13.53 -3.11 -14.29
CA GLU A 132 12.93 -4.13 -15.13
C GLU A 132 12.39 -5.28 -14.28
N ILE A 133 11.13 -5.65 -14.49
CA ILE A 133 10.51 -6.87 -13.93
C ILE A 133 10.29 -7.82 -15.11
N THR A 134 11.12 -8.86 -15.19
CA THR A 134 11.09 -9.84 -16.27
C THR A 134 10.23 -11.06 -15.95
N ASP A 135 10.03 -11.37 -14.68
CA ASP A 135 9.19 -12.49 -14.26
C ASP A 135 7.69 -12.16 -14.41
N PRO A 136 6.95 -12.84 -15.30
CA PRO A 136 5.50 -12.61 -15.48
C PRO A 136 4.67 -13.04 -14.27
N LEU A 137 5.24 -13.80 -13.34
CA LEU A 137 4.60 -14.25 -12.11
C LEU A 137 5.03 -13.43 -10.88
N ALA A 138 5.83 -12.37 -11.10
CA ALA A 138 6.32 -11.52 -10.02
C ALA A 138 5.20 -11.10 -9.07
N GLY A 139 5.31 -11.46 -7.80
CA GLY A 139 4.35 -11.19 -6.74
C GLY A 139 3.06 -12.01 -6.77
N LYS A 140 2.81 -12.86 -7.77
CA LYS A 140 1.60 -13.71 -7.84
C LYS A 140 1.72 -14.96 -6.97
N LEU A 141 2.91 -15.48 -6.83
CA LEU A 141 3.18 -16.65 -5.98
C LEU A 141 3.65 -16.18 -4.60
N ARG A 142 3.23 -16.91 -3.58
CA ARG A 142 3.72 -16.67 -2.22
C ARG A 142 5.23 -16.95 -2.19
N PRO A 143 6.05 -16.01 -1.69
CA PRO A 143 7.48 -16.24 -1.56
C PRO A 143 7.78 -17.43 -0.65
N ASP A 144 8.82 -18.20 -0.99
CA ASP A 144 9.34 -19.22 -0.10
C ASP A 144 10.02 -18.53 1.10
N PRO A 145 9.66 -18.88 2.35
CA PRO A 145 10.34 -18.35 3.53
C PRO A 145 11.84 -18.63 3.59
N GLY A 146 12.30 -19.64 2.83
CA GLY A 146 13.72 -20.03 2.73
C GLY A 146 14.49 -19.32 1.61
N ASP A 147 13.83 -18.54 0.76
CA ASP A 147 14.50 -17.82 -0.34
C ASP A 147 15.06 -16.46 0.14
N PRO A 148 16.38 -16.33 0.30
CA PRO A 148 17.00 -15.09 0.74
C PRO A 148 16.86 -13.92 -0.26
N GLY A 149 16.46 -14.20 -1.52
CA GLY A 149 16.20 -13.22 -2.56
C GLY A 149 14.72 -12.92 -2.76
N GLY A 150 13.83 -13.68 -2.13
CA GLY A 150 12.38 -13.60 -2.30
C GLY A 150 11.75 -12.45 -1.52
N GLY A 151 11.79 -11.23 -2.06
CA GLY A 151 11.09 -10.09 -1.47
C GLY A 151 9.56 -10.32 -1.44
N CYS A 152 8.95 -10.21 -0.25
CA CYS A 152 7.50 -10.34 -0.10
C CYS A 152 6.71 -9.13 -0.66
N GLY A 153 7.38 -8.03 -0.98
CA GLY A 153 6.75 -6.75 -1.25
C GLY A 153 5.69 -6.80 -2.35
N LEU A 154 6.03 -7.35 -3.51
CA LEU A 154 5.11 -7.41 -4.63
C LEU A 154 3.95 -8.40 -4.39
N TRP A 155 4.20 -9.48 -3.64
CA TRP A 155 3.15 -10.39 -3.20
C TRP A 155 2.18 -9.69 -2.23
N VAL A 156 2.68 -8.90 -1.28
CA VAL A 156 1.86 -8.08 -0.38
C VAL A 156 0.99 -7.10 -1.18
N VAL A 157 1.55 -6.45 -2.20
CA VAL A 157 0.79 -5.57 -3.10
C VAL A 157 -0.39 -6.31 -3.74
N HIS A 158 -0.17 -7.53 -4.24
CA HIS A 158 -1.25 -8.35 -4.81
C HIS A 158 -2.30 -8.79 -3.79
N GLN A 159 -1.94 -8.93 -2.50
CA GLN A 159 -2.91 -9.29 -1.44
C GLN A 159 -3.78 -8.10 -1.01
N LEU A 160 -3.27 -6.88 -1.12
CA LEU A 160 -3.93 -5.68 -0.60
C LEU A 160 -4.76 -4.93 -1.66
N CYS A 161 -4.41 -5.07 -2.93
CA CYS A 161 -5.07 -4.36 -4.03
C CYS A 161 -6.08 -5.23 -4.76
N ASP A 162 -7.15 -4.62 -5.28
CA ASP A 162 -8.20 -5.35 -6.01
C ASP A 162 -7.74 -5.74 -7.41
N LEU A 163 -6.83 -4.95 -8.02
CA LEU A 163 -6.16 -5.27 -9.29
C LEU A 163 -4.74 -4.72 -9.26
N VAL A 164 -3.80 -5.50 -9.78
CA VAL A 164 -2.40 -5.11 -9.99
C VAL A 164 -2.03 -5.39 -11.44
N GLU A 165 -1.55 -4.36 -12.13
CA GLU A 165 -1.06 -4.43 -13.49
C GLU A 165 0.41 -4.03 -13.54
N ILE A 166 1.25 -4.84 -14.14
CA ILE A 166 2.69 -4.59 -14.30
C ILE A 166 3.00 -4.57 -15.78
N ARG A 167 3.70 -3.54 -16.22
CA ARG A 167 4.18 -3.40 -17.60
C ARG A 167 5.63 -2.96 -17.58
N THR A 168 6.47 -3.76 -18.19
CA THR A 168 7.89 -3.45 -18.40
C THR A 168 8.13 -3.18 -19.88
N GLY A 169 8.95 -2.19 -20.18
CA GLY A 169 9.33 -1.79 -21.52
C GLY A 169 10.64 -1.02 -21.54
N PRO A 170 11.05 -0.48 -22.70
CA PRO A 170 12.33 0.24 -22.82
C PRO A 170 12.47 1.47 -21.91
N ALA A 171 11.35 2.03 -21.45
CA ALA A 171 11.33 3.18 -20.55
C ALA A 171 11.35 2.79 -19.07
N GLY A 172 11.41 1.50 -18.73
CA GLY A 172 11.35 0.97 -17.37
C GLY A 172 10.06 0.22 -17.07
N THR A 173 9.74 0.10 -15.79
CA THR A 173 8.55 -0.61 -15.30
C THR A 173 7.51 0.35 -14.77
N THR A 174 6.27 0.07 -15.11
CA THR A 174 5.08 0.71 -14.53
C THR A 174 4.25 -0.34 -13.80
N THR A 175 4.09 -0.17 -12.51
CA THR A 175 3.16 -0.96 -11.68
C THR A 175 1.97 -0.09 -11.31
N ARG A 176 0.77 -0.53 -11.68
CA ARG A 176 -0.50 0.14 -11.39
C ARG A 176 -1.34 -0.71 -10.47
N VAL A 177 -1.88 -0.10 -9.42
CA VAL A 177 -2.75 -0.74 -8.43
C VAL A 177 -4.08 -0.02 -8.37
N HIS A 178 -5.15 -0.79 -8.17
CA HIS A 178 -6.52 -0.32 -8.12
C HIS A 178 -7.15 -0.73 -6.78
N LEU A 179 -7.83 0.21 -6.13
CA LEU A 179 -8.59 -0.03 -4.92
C LEU A 179 -10.00 0.53 -5.07
N GLN A 180 -11.00 -0.35 -4.91
CA GLN A 180 -12.41 0.03 -5.01
C GLN A 180 -12.82 0.97 -3.87
N LEU A 181 -13.55 2.04 -4.19
CA LEU A 181 -14.10 3.00 -3.23
C LEU A 181 -15.20 2.39 -2.37
N ARG A 182 -15.90 1.38 -2.90
CA ARG A 182 -16.91 0.62 -2.18
C ARG A 182 -16.46 -0.83 -2.11
N ALA A 183 -16.68 -1.48 -0.96
CA ALA A 183 -16.53 -2.93 -0.91
C ALA A 183 -17.45 -3.55 -1.97
N PRO A 184 -17.00 -4.57 -2.73
CA PRO A 184 -17.88 -5.30 -3.60
C PRO A 184 -19.07 -5.76 -2.76
N LEU A 185 -20.29 -5.49 -3.23
CA LEU A 185 -21.51 -6.02 -2.60
C LEU A 185 -21.29 -7.54 -2.55
N ALA A 186 -21.08 -8.09 -1.35
CA ALA A 186 -21.09 -9.54 -1.18
C ALA A 186 -22.44 -10.00 -1.75
N ALA A 187 -22.39 -10.85 -2.78
CA ALA A 187 -23.59 -11.45 -3.32
C ALA A 187 -24.31 -12.09 -2.14
N VAL A 188 -25.40 -11.47 -1.71
CA VAL A 188 -26.31 -12.06 -0.74
C VAL A 188 -26.93 -13.23 -1.47
N THR A 189 -26.31 -14.41 -1.35
CA THR A 189 -26.96 -15.68 -1.65
C THR A 189 -28.04 -15.83 -0.59
N GLY A 190 -29.17 -15.18 -0.86
CA GLY A 190 -30.39 -15.41 -0.13
C GLY A 190 -30.82 -16.86 -0.34
N SER A 191 -30.52 -17.69 0.65
CA SER A 191 -31.19 -18.99 0.78
C SER A 191 -32.69 -18.71 0.90
N LEU A 192 -33.43 -18.93 -0.17
CA LEU A 192 -34.87 -18.93 -0.14
C LEU A 192 -35.32 -20.03 0.84
N PRO A 193 -36.18 -19.73 1.83
CA PRO A 193 -36.75 -20.75 2.66
C PRO A 193 -37.63 -21.64 1.78
N HIS A 194 -37.35 -22.92 1.76
CA HIS A 194 -38.21 -23.91 1.17
C HIS A 194 -39.59 -23.84 1.87
N PRO A 195 -40.71 -23.70 1.13
CA PRO A 195 -42.03 -23.86 1.71
C PRO A 195 -42.18 -25.34 2.07
N GLY A 196 -42.33 -25.61 3.37
CA GLY A 196 -42.63 -26.95 3.87
C GLY A 196 -43.91 -27.48 3.26
N LEU A 197 -43.82 -28.71 2.73
CA LEU A 197 -44.94 -29.54 2.38
C LEU A 197 -45.63 -30.01 3.68
N ALA A 198 -46.85 -29.55 3.88
CA ALA A 198 -47.77 -30.18 4.82
C ALA A 198 -48.50 -31.35 4.14
#